data_d86b8279fb508965e3458a3951d0f518
#
_entry.id   d86b8279fb508965e3458a3951d0f518
#
_cell.length_a   1.000
_cell.length_b   1.000
_cell.length_c   1.000
_cell.angle_alpha   90.00
_cell.angle_beta   90.00
_cell.angle_gamma   90.00
#
_symmetry.space_group_name_H-M   'P 1'
#
loop_
_entity.id
_entity.type
_entity.pdbx_description
1 polymer ?
#
loop_
_entity_poly.entity_id
_entity_poly.type
_entity_poly.pdbx_seq_one_letter_code
_entity_poly.pdbx_strand_id
1 'polypeptide(L)'
;MDLQTLYQQTILYAAAKHQAVKQRLPGTENLPYVIHLSDVAMEILIASQHTENFNTKLAVQAALLHDVVEDTKTTLDELRLIYGEEVTEAVSALTKNDELTTKEEQMVDSLKRIQSQPKEVWAVKLADRI
;
A
#
# COMPACT_ATOMS: atom_id res chain seq x y z
N MET A 1 15.85 3.35 11.38
CA MET A 1 15.15 2.08 11.63
C MET A 1 15.51 1.09 10.53
N ASP A 2 15.88 -0.12 10.88
CA ASP A 2 16.20 -1.12 9.87
C ASP A 2 14.94 -1.65 9.19
N LEU A 3 15.13 -2.34 8.07
CA LEU A 3 14.03 -2.85 7.26
C LEU A 3 13.17 -3.85 8.04
N GLN A 4 13.80 -4.72 8.84
CA GLN A 4 13.09 -5.73 9.61
C GLN A 4 12.12 -5.09 10.60
N THR A 5 12.59 -4.14 11.39
CA THR A 5 11.77 -3.45 12.39
C THR A 5 10.65 -2.64 11.72
N LEU A 6 11.00 -1.95 10.64
CA LEU A 6 10.04 -1.16 9.86
C LEU A 6 8.92 -2.05 9.31
N TYR A 7 9.28 -3.20 8.75
CA TYR A 7 8.29 -4.16 8.24
C TYR A 7 7.35 -4.63 9.35
N GLN A 8 7.94 -5.05 10.48
CA GLN A 8 7.14 -5.58 11.59
C GLN A 8 6.19 -4.55 12.16
N GLN A 9 6.63 -3.32 12.34
CA GLN A 9 5.76 -2.25 12.87
C GLN A 9 4.66 -1.88 11.88
N THR A 10 5.01 -1.78 10.61
CA THR A 10 4.05 -1.36 9.58
C THR A 10 2.98 -2.41 9.34
N ILE A 11 3.36 -3.70 9.30
CA ILE A 11 2.37 -4.77 9.10
C ILE A 11 1.42 -4.89 10.29
N LEU A 12 1.90 -4.69 11.51
CA LEU A 12 1.02 -4.68 12.69
C LEU A 12 0.00 -3.56 12.61
N TYR A 13 0.44 -2.36 12.23
CA TYR A 13 -0.45 -1.21 12.07
C TYR A 13 -1.52 -1.51 11.02
N ALA A 14 -1.11 -1.95 9.83
CA ALA A 14 -2.04 -2.22 8.74
C ALA A 14 -3.01 -3.36 9.10
N ALA A 15 -2.50 -4.45 9.67
CA ALA A 15 -3.33 -5.58 10.08
C ALA A 15 -4.40 -5.15 11.08
N ALA A 16 -4.04 -4.32 12.07
CA ALA A 16 -4.98 -3.84 13.06
C ALA A 16 -6.08 -2.98 12.45
N LYS A 17 -5.74 -2.12 11.48
CA LYS A 17 -6.72 -1.26 10.82
C LYS A 17 -7.72 -2.08 9.99
N HIS A 18 -7.25 -3.04 9.22
CA HIS A 18 -8.14 -3.91 8.43
C HIS A 18 -8.99 -4.82 9.32
N GLN A 19 -8.40 -5.32 10.41
CA GLN A 19 -9.13 -6.14 11.37
C GLN A 19 -10.25 -5.34 12.06
N ALA A 20 -10.02 -4.06 12.35
CA ALA A 20 -11.00 -3.20 12.99
C ALA A 20 -12.28 -3.05 12.16
N VAL A 21 -12.18 -3.13 10.82
CA VAL A 21 -13.34 -3.10 9.91
C VAL A 21 -13.75 -4.50 9.46
N LYS A 22 -13.18 -5.54 10.06
CA LYS A 22 -13.50 -6.96 9.79
C LYS A 22 -13.31 -7.36 8.33
N GLN A 23 -12.33 -6.75 7.66
CA GLN A 23 -12.02 -7.09 6.27
C GLN A 23 -11.32 -8.44 6.22
N ARG A 24 -11.75 -9.26 5.28
CA ARG A 24 -11.20 -10.61 5.07
C ARG A 24 -10.57 -10.71 3.69
N LEU A 25 -9.69 -11.71 3.55
CA LEU A 25 -9.08 -12.01 2.25
C LEU A 25 -10.18 -12.42 1.27
N PRO A 26 -10.25 -11.79 0.08
CA PRO A 26 -11.28 -12.13 -0.91
C PRO A 26 -11.27 -13.62 -1.25
N GLY A 27 -12.45 -14.19 -1.40
CA GLY A 27 -12.62 -15.61 -1.69
C GLY A 27 -12.52 -16.53 -0.47
N THR A 28 -12.40 -15.96 0.73
CA THR A 28 -12.36 -16.73 1.98
C THR A 28 -13.40 -16.18 2.96
N GLU A 29 -13.81 -17.02 3.93
CA GLU A 29 -14.76 -16.57 4.96
C GLU A 29 -14.07 -15.98 6.18
N ASN A 30 -12.93 -16.53 6.57
CA ASN A 30 -12.31 -16.21 7.87
C ASN A 30 -10.84 -15.78 7.82
N LEU A 31 -10.20 -15.82 6.66
CA LEU A 31 -8.79 -15.46 6.59
C LEU A 31 -8.61 -13.95 6.58
N PRO A 32 -7.63 -13.43 7.34
CA PRO A 32 -7.45 -11.99 7.47
C PRO A 32 -6.88 -11.34 6.21
N TYR A 33 -7.22 -10.07 6.01
CA TYR A 33 -6.78 -9.32 4.83
C TYR A 33 -5.27 -9.13 4.79
N VAL A 34 -4.59 -9.19 5.94
CA VAL A 34 -3.13 -9.01 6.01
C VAL A 34 -2.37 -10.01 5.13
N ILE A 35 -2.98 -11.16 4.81
CA ILE A 35 -2.35 -12.13 3.90
C ILE A 35 -2.08 -11.47 2.54
N HIS A 36 -3.06 -10.71 2.00
CA HIS A 36 -2.87 -9.98 0.75
C HIS A 36 -1.75 -8.94 0.88
N LEU A 37 -1.74 -8.19 1.97
CA LEU A 37 -0.71 -7.16 2.20
C LEU A 37 0.68 -7.79 2.28
N SER A 38 0.79 -8.92 2.95
CA SER A 38 2.04 -9.67 3.06
C SER A 38 2.51 -10.17 1.69
N ASP A 39 1.58 -10.66 0.86
CA ASP A 39 1.91 -11.14 -0.47
C ASP A 39 2.43 -10.01 -1.36
N VAL A 40 1.81 -8.84 -1.31
CA VAL A 40 2.29 -7.68 -2.06
C VAL A 40 3.68 -7.27 -1.58
N ALA A 41 3.89 -7.22 -0.27
CA ALA A 41 5.20 -6.89 0.30
C ALA A 41 6.27 -7.90 -0.10
N MET A 42 5.93 -9.19 -0.16
CA MET A 42 6.84 -10.24 -0.61
C MET A 42 7.31 -9.97 -2.05
N GLU A 43 6.38 -9.65 -2.95
CA GLU A 43 6.72 -9.33 -4.34
C GLU A 43 7.67 -8.12 -4.42
N ILE A 44 7.44 -7.12 -3.58
CA ILE A 44 8.31 -5.95 -3.50
C ILE A 44 9.73 -6.33 -3.02
N LEU A 45 9.83 -7.19 -2.01
CA LEU A 45 11.12 -7.62 -1.50
C LEU A 45 11.90 -8.41 -2.55
N ILE A 46 11.21 -9.27 -3.32
CA ILE A 46 11.84 -9.99 -4.43
C ILE A 46 12.32 -8.99 -5.50
N ALA A 47 11.48 -8.04 -5.89
CA ALA A 47 11.84 -7.04 -6.89
C ALA A 47 13.04 -6.21 -6.45
N SER A 48 13.15 -5.88 -5.16
CA SER A 48 14.24 -5.07 -4.63
C SER A 48 15.60 -5.75 -4.79
N GLN A 49 15.65 -7.07 -4.81
CA GLN A 49 16.89 -7.83 -5.00
C GLN A 49 17.43 -7.74 -6.42
N HIS A 50 16.58 -7.36 -7.38
CA HIS A 50 16.90 -7.32 -8.79
C HIS A 50 16.87 -5.92 -9.39
N THR A 51 16.71 -4.88 -8.55
CA THR A 51 16.56 -3.50 -9.01
C THR A 51 17.59 -2.62 -8.32
N GLU A 52 18.42 -1.94 -9.09
CA GLU A 52 19.40 -1.00 -8.54
C GLU A 52 18.73 0.29 -8.11
N ASN A 53 19.32 0.96 -7.11
CA ASN A 53 18.85 2.25 -6.60
C ASN A 53 17.38 2.23 -6.20
N PHE A 54 16.98 1.16 -5.53
CA PHE A 54 15.60 0.95 -5.11
C PHE A 54 15.44 1.27 -3.63
N ASN A 55 14.52 2.18 -3.29
CA ASN A 55 14.20 2.50 -1.90
C ASN A 55 13.26 1.43 -1.35
N THR A 56 13.82 0.33 -0.86
CA THR A 56 13.06 -0.82 -0.37
C THR A 56 12.17 -0.45 0.81
N LYS A 57 12.64 0.39 1.71
CA LYS A 57 11.86 0.81 2.88
C LYS A 57 10.59 1.54 2.47
N LEU A 58 10.68 2.50 1.55
CA LEU A 58 9.52 3.20 1.04
C LEU A 58 8.55 2.25 0.35
N ALA A 59 9.07 1.37 -0.52
CA ALA A 59 8.24 0.44 -1.28
C ALA A 59 7.51 -0.54 -0.37
N VAL A 60 8.18 -1.06 0.66
CA VAL A 60 7.58 -1.99 1.62
C VAL A 60 6.47 -1.30 2.42
N GLN A 61 6.72 -0.08 2.90
CA GLN A 61 5.70 0.66 3.62
C GLN A 61 4.49 0.97 2.74
N ALA A 62 4.73 1.40 1.50
CA ALA A 62 3.64 1.65 0.55
C ALA A 62 2.86 0.36 0.26
N ALA A 63 3.55 -0.77 0.11
CA ALA A 63 2.90 -2.06 -0.13
C ALA A 63 1.99 -2.46 1.03
N LEU A 64 2.47 -2.35 2.26
CA LEU A 64 1.70 -2.74 3.44
C LEU A 64 0.54 -1.78 3.74
N LEU A 65 0.65 -0.53 3.33
CA LEU A 65 -0.32 0.51 3.63
C LEU A 65 -1.23 0.88 2.46
N HIS A 66 -1.03 0.28 1.27
CA HIS A 66 -1.68 0.78 0.05
C HIS A 66 -3.20 0.77 0.09
N ASP A 67 -3.81 -0.13 0.86
CA ASP A 67 -5.27 -0.25 0.96
C ASP A 67 -5.85 0.37 2.23
N VAL A 68 -5.01 0.89 3.13
CA VAL A 68 -5.47 1.27 4.47
C VAL A 68 -6.39 2.50 4.46
N VAL A 69 -6.16 3.46 3.59
CA VAL A 69 -7.03 4.64 3.48
C VAL A 69 -8.33 4.30 2.75
N GLU A 70 -8.22 3.49 1.68
CA GLU A 70 -9.38 3.14 0.87
C GLU A 70 -10.36 2.23 1.61
N ASP A 71 -9.86 1.27 2.37
CA ASP A 71 -10.67 0.18 2.92
C ASP A 71 -10.94 0.31 4.42
N THR A 72 -10.29 1.21 5.13
CA THR A 72 -10.48 1.39 6.57
C THR A 72 -10.80 2.84 6.91
N LYS A 73 -10.93 3.14 8.20
CA LYS A 73 -11.20 4.51 8.67
C LYS A 73 -9.95 5.35 8.82
N THR A 74 -8.81 4.86 8.37
CA THR A 74 -7.53 5.57 8.45
C THR A 74 -7.49 6.72 7.46
N THR A 75 -7.03 7.88 7.90
CA THR A 75 -6.92 9.08 7.05
C THR A 75 -5.48 9.32 6.62
N LEU A 76 -5.31 10.09 5.54
CA LEU A 76 -3.99 10.52 5.10
C LEU A 76 -3.28 11.35 6.17
N ASP A 77 -4.03 12.18 6.92
CA ASP A 77 -3.45 12.97 8.00
C ASP A 77 -2.85 12.09 9.10
N GLU A 78 -3.52 11.01 9.44
CA GLU A 78 -2.98 10.04 10.42
C GLU A 78 -1.68 9.41 9.90
N LEU A 79 -1.66 9.00 8.63
CA LEU A 79 -0.45 8.42 8.03
C LEU A 79 0.69 9.42 8.00
N ARG A 80 0.40 10.68 7.72
CA ARG A 80 1.42 11.74 7.67
C ARG A 80 2.08 11.93 9.03
N LEU A 81 1.30 11.89 10.10
CA LEU A 81 1.82 12.00 11.46
C LEU A 81 2.69 10.81 11.85
N ILE A 82 2.34 9.61 11.43
CA ILE A 82 3.04 8.38 11.82
C ILE A 82 4.22 8.06 10.91
N TYR A 83 4.03 8.18 9.59
CA TYR A 83 4.99 7.69 8.59
C TYR A 83 5.68 8.80 7.78
N GLY A 84 5.20 10.03 7.87
CA GLY A 84 5.78 11.16 7.14
C GLY A 84 5.18 11.37 5.76
N GLU A 85 5.62 12.45 5.11
CA GLU A 85 5.04 12.93 3.86
C GLU A 85 5.28 11.97 2.68
N GLU A 86 6.50 11.42 2.58
CA GLU A 86 6.86 10.58 1.44
C GLU A 86 5.99 9.32 1.35
N VAL A 87 5.80 8.64 2.48
CA VAL A 87 4.94 7.45 2.55
C VAL A 87 3.49 7.84 2.29
N THR A 88 3.04 8.94 2.86
CA THR A 88 1.66 9.40 2.72
C THR A 88 1.33 9.72 1.26
N GLU A 89 2.24 10.40 0.56
CA GLU A 89 2.04 10.69 -0.87
C GLU A 89 2.00 9.41 -1.71
N ALA A 90 2.85 8.44 -1.39
CA ALA A 90 2.84 7.15 -2.08
C ALA A 90 1.50 6.45 -1.91
N VAL A 91 0.99 6.37 -0.69
CA VAL A 91 -0.31 5.75 -0.39
C VAL A 91 -1.44 6.51 -1.06
N SER A 92 -1.40 7.85 -1.02
CA SER A 92 -2.41 8.68 -1.67
C SER A 92 -2.48 8.40 -3.17
N ALA A 93 -1.34 8.27 -3.83
CA ALA A 93 -1.30 7.96 -5.27
C ALA A 93 -1.88 6.59 -5.58
N LEU A 94 -1.80 5.64 -4.64
CA LEU A 94 -2.32 4.28 -4.79
C LEU A 94 -3.79 4.16 -4.37
N THR A 95 -4.37 5.21 -3.78
CA THR A 95 -5.76 5.22 -3.33
C THR A 95 -6.66 5.74 -4.44
N LYS A 96 -7.77 5.05 -4.71
CA LYS A 96 -8.73 5.46 -5.73
C LYS A 96 -9.44 6.75 -5.33
N ASN A 97 -9.78 7.56 -6.33
CA ASN A 97 -10.58 8.75 -6.12
C ASN A 97 -12.06 8.39 -6.25
N ASP A 98 -12.75 8.29 -5.11
CA ASP A 98 -14.16 7.89 -5.05
C ASP A 98 -15.12 8.94 -5.64
N GLU A 99 -14.65 10.16 -5.88
CA GLU A 99 -15.47 11.21 -6.49
C GLU A 99 -15.71 10.96 -7.97
N LEU A 100 -14.90 10.11 -8.60
CA LEU A 100 -15.06 9.76 -10.01
C LEU A 100 -16.10 8.64 -10.15
N THR A 101 -16.95 8.76 -11.18
CA THR A 101 -18.15 7.93 -11.26
C THR A 101 -17.97 6.58 -11.92
N THR A 102 -16.91 6.39 -12.73
CA THR A 102 -16.68 5.13 -13.43
C THR A 102 -15.34 4.53 -13.01
N LYS A 103 -15.25 3.20 -13.14
CA LYS A 103 -13.99 2.48 -12.88
C LYS A 103 -12.90 2.91 -13.85
N GLU A 104 -13.26 3.20 -15.09
CA GLU A 104 -12.31 3.66 -16.10
C GLU A 104 -11.72 5.01 -15.73
N GLU A 105 -12.56 5.96 -15.31
CA GLU A 105 -12.09 7.28 -14.85
C GLU A 105 -11.18 7.14 -13.63
N GLN A 106 -11.54 6.30 -12.68
CA GLN A 106 -10.75 6.04 -11.48
C GLN A 106 -9.38 5.45 -11.84
N MET A 107 -9.34 4.53 -12.81
CA MET A 107 -8.09 3.92 -13.26
C MET A 107 -7.18 4.95 -13.94
N VAL A 108 -7.73 5.76 -14.86
CA VAL A 108 -6.96 6.79 -15.58
C VAL A 108 -6.40 7.80 -14.58
N ASP A 109 -7.20 8.26 -13.63
CA ASP A 109 -6.77 9.20 -12.59
C ASP A 109 -5.64 8.59 -11.73
N SER A 110 -5.82 7.35 -11.30
CA SER A 110 -4.82 6.64 -10.49
C SER A 110 -3.49 6.53 -11.24
N LEU A 111 -3.53 6.13 -12.51
CA LEU A 111 -2.31 6.01 -13.32
C LEU A 111 -1.59 7.35 -13.50
N LYS A 112 -2.35 8.43 -13.68
CA LYS A 112 -1.77 9.77 -13.80
C LYS A 112 -1.06 10.20 -12.52
N ARG A 113 -1.68 9.95 -11.36
CA ARG A 113 -1.06 10.30 -10.08
C ARG A 113 0.19 9.49 -9.80
N ILE A 114 0.20 8.22 -10.18
CA ILE A 114 1.35 7.34 -10.00
C ILE A 114 2.51 7.77 -10.90
N GLN A 115 2.24 8.30 -12.09
CA GLN A 115 3.28 8.75 -13.03
C GLN A 115 4.22 9.79 -12.43
N SER A 116 3.77 10.60 -11.49
CA SER A 116 4.59 11.60 -10.80
C SER A 116 5.35 11.03 -9.60
N GLN A 117 5.14 9.75 -9.28
CA GLN A 117 5.73 9.12 -8.12
C GLN A 117 7.01 8.35 -8.48
N PRO A 118 7.88 8.06 -7.49
CA PRO A 118 9.06 7.23 -7.71
C PRO A 118 8.69 5.82 -8.20
N LYS A 119 9.67 5.14 -8.79
CA LYS A 119 9.49 3.77 -9.31
C LYS A 119 9.00 2.77 -8.25
N GLU A 120 9.30 3.03 -6.98
CA GLU A 120 8.84 2.21 -5.87
C GLU A 120 7.31 2.12 -5.81
N VAL A 121 6.63 3.22 -6.09
CA VAL A 121 5.16 3.27 -6.09
C VAL A 121 4.60 2.51 -7.29
N TRP A 122 5.23 2.62 -8.45
CA TRP A 122 4.87 1.80 -9.62
C TRP A 122 4.99 0.32 -9.32
N ALA A 123 6.07 -0.06 -8.63
CA ALA A 123 6.31 -1.46 -8.27
C ALA A 123 5.17 -2.00 -7.41
N VAL A 124 4.67 -1.21 -6.46
CA VAL A 124 3.54 -1.62 -5.62
C VAL A 124 2.28 -1.82 -6.46
N LYS A 125 2.01 -0.90 -7.39
CA LYS A 125 0.84 -1.01 -8.27
C LYS A 125 0.88 -2.30 -9.10
N LEU A 126 2.06 -2.65 -9.61
CA LEU A 126 2.23 -3.89 -10.38
C LEU A 126 2.11 -5.12 -9.50
N ALA A 127 2.71 -5.10 -8.31
CA ALA A 127 2.66 -6.23 -7.37
C ALA A 127 1.23 -6.52 -6.92
N ASP A 128 0.43 -5.49 -6.72
CA ASP A 128 -0.97 -5.63 -6.30
C ASP A 128 -1.84 -6.35 -7.36
N ARG A 129 -1.37 -6.41 -8.60
CA ARG A 129 -2.12 -7.06 -9.69
C ARG A 129 -1.72 -8.51 -9.93
N ILE A 130 -0.65 -8.96 -9.31
CA ILE A 130 -0.21 -10.34 -9.39
C ILE A 130 -1.05 -11.23 -8.45
#